data_8950357f2a56e35afc2a7a536e4a0fe3
#
_entry.id   8950357f2a56e35afc2a7a536e4a0fe3
#
_cell.length_a   1.000
_cell.length_b   1.000
_cell.length_c   1.000
_cell.angle_alpha   90.00
_cell.angle_beta   90.00
_cell.angle_gamma   90.00
#
_symmetry.space_group_name_H-M   'P 1'
#
loop_
_entity.id
_entity.type
_entity.pdbx_description
1 polymer ?
#
loop_
_entity_poly.entity_id
_entity_poly.type
_entity_poly.pdbx_seq_one_letter_code
_entity_poly.pdbx_strand_id
1 'polypeptide(L)'
;MSEAFTVYLRSEEKVLLMQRADEVGDFPGAWDGINGVGDPADLDAVVARITECTGIPAEDLDFVRSGMARGLAFGNRLNDVTPILYVAKEAEVSPGVLYKNYEWVDPGHIQDKEDSTPQLRDMYGDVASYLYILKTSIGQEQNVASEIRARLSGTGSLKDIRDKIFAVLNPTHLKGFIFIEATAIHHVQKLIGRVGVGVTPLKNCSKVLGGEAPLEDVLPYLEPKAATSGIEEGCIVEISGGAFRGQAARVTRVAETKEEVTVELFEAAVPVALTVRADQVRVTQRVE
;
A
#
# COMPACT_ATOMS: atom_id res chain seq x y z
N MET A 1 -33.83 -4.36 0.03
CA MET A 1 -32.62 -4.75 -0.74
C MET A 1 -31.89 -5.78 0.09
N SER A 2 -31.42 -6.85 -0.49
CA SER A 2 -30.57 -7.79 0.23
C SER A 2 -29.12 -7.36 0.08
N GLU A 3 -28.36 -7.49 1.16
CA GLU A 3 -26.92 -7.22 1.16
C GLU A 3 -26.18 -8.36 0.46
N ALA A 4 -25.19 -7.99 -0.31
CA ALA A 4 -24.33 -8.91 -1.05
C ALA A 4 -22.92 -8.31 -1.17
N PHE A 5 -21.96 -9.14 -1.53
CA PHE A 5 -20.58 -8.70 -1.73
C PHE A 5 -19.93 -9.40 -2.93
N THR A 6 -18.94 -8.75 -3.49
CA THR A 6 -18.05 -9.33 -4.51
C THR A 6 -16.63 -9.18 -4.03
N VAL A 7 -15.92 -10.31 -3.84
CA VAL A 7 -14.53 -10.31 -3.42
C VAL A 7 -13.61 -10.39 -4.62
N TYR A 8 -12.63 -9.50 -4.66
CA TYR A 8 -11.48 -9.55 -5.54
C TYR A 8 -10.28 -10.02 -4.73
N LEU A 9 -9.65 -11.08 -5.19
CA LEU A 9 -8.52 -11.70 -4.52
C LEU A 9 -7.25 -11.39 -5.31
N ARG A 10 -6.25 -10.82 -4.66
CA ARG A 10 -4.93 -10.57 -5.24
C ARG A 10 -3.92 -11.58 -4.72
N SER A 11 -3.02 -12.03 -5.57
CA SER A 11 -1.81 -12.71 -5.19
C SER A 11 -0.69 -12.16 -6.05
N GLU A 12 0.40 -11.75 -5.42
CA GLU A 12 1.44 -10.97 -6.08
C GLU A 12 0.84 -9.75 -6.79
N GLU A 13 1.11 -9.56 -8.09
CA GLU A 13 0.58 -8.45 -8.90
C GLU A 13 -0.69 -8.83 -9.69
N LYS A 14 -1.23 -10.05 -9.51
CA LYS A 14 -2.38 -10.56 -10.27
C LYS A 14 -3.67 -10.55 -9.47
N VAL A 15 -4.78 -10.52 -10.17
CA VAL A 15 -6.14 -10.59 -9.62
C VAL A 15 -6.80 -11.86 -10.10
N LEU A 16 -7.44 -12.59 -9.17
CA LEU A 16 -8.23 -13.75 -9.49
C LEU A 16 -9.56 -13.35 -10.11
N LEU A 17 -9.82 -13.86 -11.28
CA LEU A 17 -11.16 -13.90 -11.89
C LEU A 17 -11.68 -15.33 -11.91
N MET A 18 -12.94 -15.46 -11.54
CA MET A 18 -13.66 -16.74 -11.50
C MET A 18 -14.69 -16.78 -12.62
N GLN A 19 -14.70 -17.86 -13.42
CA GLN A 19 -15.70 -18.04 -14.45
C GLN A 19 -16.91 -18.76 -13.86
N ARG A 20 -18.07 -18.11 -13.89
CA ARG A 20 -19.33 -18.65 -13.34
C ARG A 20 -19.73 -19.93 -14.06
N ALA A 21 -20.28 -20.89 -13.34
CA ALA A 21 -20.82 -22.10 -13.94
C ALA A 21 -22.02 -21.79 -14.81
N ASP A 22 -22.31 -22.67 -15.80
CA ASP A 22 -23.39 -22.45 -16.77
C ASP A 22 -24.79 -22.59 -16.14
N GLU A 23 -24.88 -23.27 -15.00
CA GLU A 23 -26.10 -23.47 -14.22
C GLU A 23 -26.42 -22.32 -13.27
N VAL A 24 -25.51 -21.33 -13.10
CA VAL A 24 -25.75 -20.14 -12.26
C VAL A 24 -26.75 -19.22 -12.94
N GLY A 25 -27.80 -18.82 -12.21
CA GLY A 25 -28.96 -18.11 -12.78
C GLY A 25 -28.68 -16.73 -13.38
N ASP A 26 -27.67 -16.00 -12.82
CA ASP A 26 -27.31 -14.69 -13.32
C ASP A 26 -25.93 -14.71 -13.99
N PHE A 27 -25.85 -14.21 -15.22
CA PHE A 27 -24.61 -14.16 -16.02
C PHE A 27 -23.86 -15.50 -16.10
N PRO A 28 -24.51 -16.60 -16.61
CA PRO A 28 -23.86 -17.89 -16.72
C PRO A 28 -22.64 -17.81 -17.65
N GLY A 29 -21.55 -18.46 -17.26
CA GLY A 29 -20.31 -18.47 -18.03
C GLY A 29 -19.49 -17.18 -18.00
N ALA A 30 -19.98 -16.09 -17.39
CA ALA A 30 -19.28 -14.82 -17.33
C ALA A 30 -18.13 -14.84 -16.30
N TRP A 31 -17.11 -14.03 -16.57
CA TRP A 31 -16.02 -13.78 -15.64
C TRP A 31 -16.38 -12.70 -14.62
N ASP A 32 -16.06 -12.95 -13.35
CA ASP A 32 -16.34 -12.03 -12.24
C ASP A 32 -15.37 -12.28 -11.07
N GLY A 33 -15.51 -11.50 -9.99
CA GLY A 33 -14.95 -11.83 -8.70
C GLY A 33 -15.72 -12.97 -8.01
N ILE A 34 -15.40 -13.22 -6.73
CA ILE A 34 -16.10 -14.20 -5.89
C ILE A 34 -17.34 -13.54 -5.29
N ASN A 35 -18.52 -14.02 -5.62
CA ASN A 35 -19.77 -13.42 -5.18
C ASN A 35 -20.35 -14.14 -3.95
N GLY A 36 -20.91 -13.37 -3.03
CA GLY A 36 -21.60 -13.83 -1.84
C GLY A 36 -22.83 -13.01 -1.51
N VAL A 37 -23.75 -13.61 -0.73
CA VAL A 37 -24.95 -12.96 -0.17
C VAL A 37 -24.80 -12.94 1.34
N GLY A 38 -25.04 -11.80 1.96
CA GLY A 38 -24.92 -11.57 3.38
C GLY A 38 -24.27 -10.22 3.70
N ASP A 39 -24.09 -9.96 4.99
CA ASP A 39 -23.45 -8.74 5.48
C ASP A 39 -21.97 -8.69 5.08
N PRO A 40 -21.55 -7.71 4.28
CA PRO A 40 -20.16 -7.54 3.88
C PRO A 40 -19.23 -7.17 5.06
N ALA A 41 -19.75 -6.76 6.20
CA ALA A 41 -18.99 -6.48 7.41
C ALA A 41 -18.70 -7.72 8.25
N ASP A 42 -19.41 -8.82 8.02
CA ASP A 42 -19.11 -10.12 8.60
C ASP A 42 -17.92 -10.78 7.85
N LEU A 43 -16.71 -10.40 8.26
CA LEU A 43 -15.48 -10.86 7.61
C LEU A 43 -15.28 -12.37 7.72
N ASP A 44 -15.77 -13.01 8.76
CA ASP A 44 -15.68 -14.47 8.92
C ASP A 44 -16.55 -15.19 7.88
N ALA A 45 -17.76 -14.68 7.65
CA ALA A 45 -18.64 -15.20 6.59
C ALA A 45 -18.06 -14.93 5.18
N VAL A 46 -17.42 -13.78 4.96
CA VAL A 46 -16.74 -13.45 3.70
C VAL A 46 -15.57 -14.42 3.45
N VAL A 47 -14.70 -14.64 4.46
CA VAL A 47 -13.58 -15.57 4.37
C VAL A 47 -14.06 -17.01 4.12
N ALA A 48 -15.08 -17.46 4.84
CA ALA A 48 -15.67 -18.80 4.61
C ALA A 48 -16.14 -18.94 3.15
N ARG A 49 -16.73 -17.87 2.58
CA ARG A 49 -17.16 -17.85 1.18
C ARG A 49 -15.99 -17.93 0.21
N ILE A 50 -14.89 -17.21 0.47
CA ILE A 50 -13.68 -17.30 -0.35
C ILE A 50 -13.14 -18.72 -0.34
N THR A 51 -12.97 -19.30 0.85
CA THR A 51 -12.47 -20.68 1.02
C THR A 51 -13.36 -21.71 0.31
N GLU A 52 -14.69 -21.58 0.42
CA GLU A 52 -15.65 -22.46 -0.29
C GLU A 52 -15.47 -22.40 -1.81
N CYS A 53 -15.25 -21.21 -2.35
CA CYS A 53 -15.17 -20.99 -3.80
C CYS A 53 -13.80 -21.29 -4.40
N THR A 54 -12.72 -21.17 -3.62
CA THR A 54 -11.33 -21.23 -4.11
C THR A 54 -10.50 -22.36 -3.53
N GLY A 55 -10.92 -22.94 -2.39
CA GLY A 55 -10.11 -23.88 -1.63
C GLY A 55 -8.96 -23.26 -0.84
N ILE A 56 -8.74 -21.95 -0.94
CA ILE A 56 -7.67 -21.26 -0.20
C ILE A 56 -8.03 -21.21 1.27
N PRO A 57 -7.13 -21.62 2.19
CA PRO A 57 -7.41 -21.62 3.62
C PRO A 57 -7.47 -20.20 4.19
N ALA A 58 -8.25 -20.02 5.26
CA ALA A 58 -8.52 -18.72 5.89
C ALA A 58 -7.24 -18.01 6.37
N GLU A 59 -6.25 -18.76 6.86
CA GLU A 59 -4.95 -18.26 7.35
C GLU A 59 -4.07 -17.64 6.24
N ASP A 60 -4.39 -17.92 4.98
CA ASP A 60 -3.69 -17.39 3.82
C ASP A 60 -4.40 -16.18 3.19
N LEU A 61 -5.47 -15.70 3.83
CA LEU A 61 -6.29 -14.60 3.36
C LEU A 61 -6.16 -13.39 4.28
N ASP A 62 -5.62 -12.30 3.75
CA ASP A 62 -5.51 -11.02 4.46
C ASP A 62 -6.49 -10.00 3.88
N PHE A 63 -7.39 -9.46 4.74
CA PHE A 63 -8.31 -8.39 4.37
C PHE A 63 -7.53 -7.10 4.08
N VAL A 64 -7.87 -6.43 2.97
CA VAL A 64 -7.25 -5.15 2.60
C VAL A 64 -8.23 -4.01 2.82
N ARG A 65 -9.38 -4.06 2.14
CA ARG A 65 -10.40 -3.01 2.24
C ARG A 65 -11.74 -3.44 1.64
N SER A 66 -12.78 -2.71 1.99
CA SER A 66 -14.07 -2.71 1.28
C SER A 66 -14.30 -1.36 0.60
N GLY A 67 -14.96 -1.40 -0.56
CA GLY A 67 -15.42 -0.21 -1.27
C GLY A 67 -16.84 0.18 -0.87
N MET A 68 -17.42 1.15 -1.60
CA MET A 68 -18.79 1.58 -1.38
C MET A 68 -19.77 0.57 -1.99
N ALA A 69 -20.85 0.29 -1.26
CA ALA A 69 -21.95 -0.52 -1.78
C ALA A 69 -22.60 0.15 -3.00
N ARG A 70 -22.92 -0.66 -4.00
CA ARG A 70 -23.62 -0.22 -5.21
C ARG A 70 -24.89 -1.03 -5.41
N GLY A 71 -25.99 -0.35 -5.72
CA GLY A 71 -27.24 -1.00 -6.09
C GLY A 71 -27.11 -1.65 -7.47
N LEU A 72 -27.09 -2.98 -7.53
CA LEU A 72 -27.02 -3.76 -8.77
C LEU A 72 -28.29 -4.57 -8.96
N ALA A 73 -28.82 -4.54 -10.19
CA ALA A 73 -29.98 -5.36 -10.57
C ALA A 73 -29.50 -6.72 -11.09
N PHE A 74 -29.94 -7.79 -10.43
CA PHE A 74 -29.79 -9.16 -10.89
C PHE A 74 -31.20 -9.72 -11.20
N GLY A 75 -31.52 -9.86 -12.47
CA GLY A 75 -32.90 -10.17 -12.91
C GLY A 75 -33.88 -9.12 -12.37
N ASN A 76 -34.83 -9.56 -11.56
CA ASN A 76 -35.86 -8.68 -10.93
C ASN A 76 -35.49 -8.26 -9.48
N ARG A 77 -34.28 -8.54 -9.02
CA ARG A 77 -33.85 -8.22 -7.65
C ARG A 77 -32.81 -7.09 -7.70
N LEU A 78 -32.96 -6.12 -6.79
CA LEU A 78 -31.98 -5.09 -6.53
C LEU A 78 -31.22 -5.47 -5.26
N ASN A 79 -29.91 -5.64 -5.37
CA ASN A 79 -29.02 -5.94 -4.25
C ASN A 79 -28.04 -4.77 -4.06
N ASP A 80 -27.73 -4.46 -2.80
CA ASP A 80 -26.59 -3.60 -2.48
C ASP A 80 -25.34 -4.47 -2.40
N VAL A 81 -24.47 -4.34 -3.40
CA VAL A 81 -23.25 -5.15 -3.52
C VAL A 81 -22.05 -4.33 -3.12
N THR A 82 -21.31 -4.83 -2.15
CA THR A 82 -20.07 -4.22 -1.66
C THR A 82 -18.87 -4.93 -2.27
N PRO A 83 -17.98 -4.24 -2.98
CA PRO A 83 -16.72 -4.81 -3.43
C PRO A 83 -15.74 -4.90 -2.25
N ILE A 84 -15.02 -6.01 -2.16
CA ILE A 84 -14.06 -6.27 -1.09
C ILE A 84 -12.75 -6.77 -1.73
N LEU A 85 -11.63 -6.28 -1.25
CA LEU A 85 -10.30 -6.72 -1.66
C LEU A 85 -9.63 -7.52 -0.55
N TYR A 86 -9.16 -8.70 -0.92
CA TYR A 86 -8.28 -9.55 -0.11
C TYR A 86 -6.98 -9.82 -0.85
N VAL A 87 -5.94 -10.16 -0.09
CA VAL A 87 -4.68 -10.72 -0.61
C VAL A 87 -4.58 -12.16 -0.18
N ALA A 88 -4.22 -13.04 -1.12
CA ALA A 88 -3.89 -14.45 -0.86
C ALA A 88 -2.38 -14.63 -0.89
N LYS A 89 -1.85 -15.35 0.10
CA LYS A 89 -0.44 -15.73 0.19
C LYS A 89 -0.09 -16.83 -0.81
N GLU A 90 -1.05 -17.70 -1.10
CA GLU A 90 -0.94 -18.78 -2.07
C GLU A 90 -1.87 -18.55 -3.27
N ALA A 91 -1.43 -18.96 -4.45
CA ALA A 91 -2.15 -18.74 -5.71
C ALA A 91 -2.83 -20.00 -6.26
N GLU A 92 -2.74 -21.15 -5.58
CA GLU A 92 -3.39 -22.38 -6.01
C GLU A 92 -4.89 -22.32 -5.71
N VAL A 93 -5.72 -22.50 -6.73
CA VAL A 93 -7.18 -22.39 -6.64
C VAL A 93 -7.82 -23.68 -7.07
N SER A 94 -8.76 -24.16 -6.26
CA SER A 94 -9.65 -25.28 -6.58
C SER A 94 -11.09 -24.78 -6.67
N PRO A 95 -11.61 -24.47 -7.89
CA PRO A 95 -12.93 -23.88 -8.04
C PRO A 95 -14.04 -24.73 -7.41
N GLY A 96 -14.88 -24.09 -6.58
CA GLY A 96 -16.09 -24.69 -6.06
C GLY A 96 -17.19 -24.82 -7.12
N VAL A 97 -18.30 -25.44 -6.76
CA VAL A 97 -19.39 -25.79 -7.68
C VAL A 97 -20.05 -24.63 -8.44
N LEU A 98 -19.87 -23.41 -7.95
CA LEU A 98 -20.44 -22.21 -8.59
C LEU A 98 -19.59 -21.67 -9.73
N TYR A 99 -18.37 -22.16 -9.86
CA TYR A 99 -17.40 -21.69 -10.84
C TYR A 99 -16.81 -22.86 -11.60
N LYS A 100 -16.74 -22.74 -12.92
CA LYS A 100 -16.21 -23.80 -13.78
C LYS A 100 -14.75 -23.64 -14.15
N ASN A 101 -14.20 -22.41 -13.94
CA ASN A 101 -12.81 -22.09 -14.27
C ASN A 101 -12.32 -20.89 -13.45
N TYR A 102 -11.02 -20.64 -13.45
CA TYR A 102 -10.40 -19.46 -12.86
C TYR A 102 -9.21 -18.99 -13.71
N GLU A 103 -8.83 -17.74 -13.54
CA GLU A 103 -7.65 -17.16 -14.17
C GLU A 103 -7.05 -16.06 -13.31
N TRP A 104 -5.73 -16.07 -13.14
CA TRP A 104 -4.98 -14.97 -12.56
C TRP A 104 -4.58 -14.00 -13.67
N VAL A 105 -5.18 -12.80 -13.67
CA VAL A 105 -4.99 -11.78 -14.70
C VAL A 105 -4.25 -10.57 -14.17
N ASP A 106 -3.48 -9.90 -15.03
CA ASP A 106 -2.97 -8.58 -14.71
C ASP A 106 -4.12 -7.59 -14.54
N PRO A 107 -4.09 -6.73 -13.50
CA PRO A 107 -5.17 -5.77 -13.25
C PRO A 107 -5.50 -4.88 -14.45
N GLY A 108 -4.52 -4.52 -15.26
CA GLY A 108 -4.71 -3.74 -16.49
C GLY A 108 -5.57 -4.45 -17.55
N HIS A 109 -5.58 -5.78 -17.55
CA HIS A 109 -6.35 -6.58 -18.52
C HIS A 109 -7.79 -6.88 -18.09
N ILE A 110 -8.19 -6.51 -16.86
CA ILE A 110 -9.59 -6.66 -16.42
C ILE A 110 -10.55 -5.90 -17.34
N GLN A 111 -10.10 -4.74 -17.85
CA GLN A 111 -10.92 -3.92 -18.74
C GLN A 111 -11.18 -4.57 -20.11
N ASP A 112 -10.28 -5.42 -20.55
CA ASP A 112 -10.32 -6.08 -21.86
C ASP A 112 -10.87 -7.51 -21.79
N LYS A 113 -11.26 -7.97 -20.58
CA LYS A 113 -11.77 -9.32 -20.39
C LYS A 113 -13.12 -9.46 -21.06
N GLU A 114 -13.17 -10.25 -22.13
CA GLU A 114 -14.41 -10.62 -22.82
C GLU A 114 -15.29 -11.51 -21.92
N ASP A 115 -16.59 -11.53 -22.17
CA ASP A 115 -17.58 -12.30 -21.42
C ASP A 115 -17.54 -12.07 -19.90
N SER A 116 -17.20 -10.86 -19.47
CA SER A 116 -17.22 -10.47 -18.05
C SER A 116 -18.59 -9.90 -17.66
N THR A 117 -18.89 -9.95 -16.35
CA THR A 117 -20.07 -9.27 -15.82
C THR A 117 -19.97 -7.76 -16.05
N PRO A 118 -21.07 -7.05 -16.31
CA PRO A 118 -21.03 -5.61 -16.59
C PRO A 118 -20.40 -4.77 -15.49
N GLN A 119 -20.51 -5.21 -14.23
CA GLN A 119 -20.03 -4.51 -13.05
C GLN A 119 -18.56 -4.80 -12.70
N LEU A 120 -17.93 -5.85 -13.27
CA LEU A 120 -16.59 -6.29 -12.90
C LEU A 120 -15.58 -5.16 -12.84
N ARG A 121 -15.51 -4.33 -13.88
CA ARG A 121 -14.54 -3.25 -14.03
C ARG A 121 -14.72 -2.17 -12.99
N ASP A 122 -15.97 -1.71 -12.83
CA ASP A 122 -16.30 -0.59 -11.94
C ASP A 122 -16.10 -0.99 -10.48
N MET A 123 -16.55 -2.19 -10.11
CA MET A 123 -16.44 -2.68 -8.74
C MET A 123 -15.01 -2.99 -8.36
N TYR A 124 -14.22 -3.60 -9.26
CA TYR A 124 -12.78 -3.77 -9.01
C TYR A 124 -12.10 -2.41 -8.88
N GLY A 125 -12.41 -1.46 -9.74
CA GLY A 125 -11.88 -0.09 -9.68
C GLY A 125 -12.17 0.65 -8.38
N ASP A 126 -13.19 0.25 -7.61
CA ASP A 126 -13.52 0.86 -6.32
C ASP A 126 -12.61 0.37 -5.18
N VAL A 127 -12.02 -0.82 -5.32
CA VAL A 127 -11.15 -1.42 -4.29
C VAL A 127 -9.71 -1.59 -4.75
N ALA A 128 -9.45 -1.57 -6.06
CA ALA A 128 -8.10 -1.61 -6.61
C ALA A 128 -7.26 -0.44 -6.10
N SER A 129 -6.00 -0.71 -5.82
CA SER A 129 -5.05 0.33 -5.43
C SER A 129 -3.68 0.07 -6.01
N TYR A 130 -3.02 1.16 -6.38
CA TYR A 130 -1.69 1.17 -6.95
C TYR A 130 -0.86 2.25 -6.28
N LEU A 131 0.43 2.00 -6.12
CA LEU A 131 1.35 2.99 -5.60
C LEU A 131 1.94 3.82 -6.74
N TYR A 132 1.76 5.13 -6.67
CA TYR A 132 2.32 6.08 -7.61
C TYR A 132 3.40 6.92 -6.96
N ILE A 133 4.49 7.16 -7.68
CA ILE A 133 5.63 7.94 -7.20
C ILE A 133 5.44 9.40 -7.59
N LEU A 134 5.47 10.26 -6.60
CA LEU A 134 5.41 11.71 -6.76
C LEU A 134 6.80 12.30 -6.55
N LYS A 135 7.32 12.99 -7.58
CA LYS A 135 8.61 13.69 -7.47
C LYS A 135 8.39 15.06 -6.84
N THR A 136 9.08 15.31 -5.72
CA THR A 136 9.03 16.57 -4.97
C THR A 136 10.37 17.29 -4.98
N SER A 137 10.40 18.53 -4.51
CA SER A 137 11.64 19.22 -4.17
C SER A 137 12.22 18.61 -2.90
N ILE A 138 13.53 18.33 -2.90
CA ILE A 138 14.25 17.74 -1.75
C ILE A 138 14.05 18.62 -0.51
N GLY A 139 13.67 17.99 0.61
CA GLY A 139 13.40 18.67 1.88
C GLY A 139 12.00 19.30 1.98
N GLN A 140 11.15 19.15 0.96
CA GLN A 140 9.77 19.64 0.95
C GLN A 140 8.73 18.51 1.03
N GLU A 141 9.17 17.28 1.18
CA GLU A 141 8.31 16.07 1.17
C GLU A 141 7.19 16.17 2.21
N GLN A 142 7.54 16.58 3.44
CA GLN A 142 6.57 16.73 4.53
C GLN A 142 5.54 17.84 4.25
N ASN A 143 6.00 18.97 3.67
CA ASN A 143 5.10 20.07 3.31
C ASN A 143 4.13 19.65 2.20
N VAL A 144 4.63 18.94 1.18
CA VAL A 144 3.83 18.39 0.08
C VAL A 144 2.81 17.39 0.61
N ALA A 145 3.22 16.45 1.47
CA ALA A 145 2.33 15.47 2.07
C ALA A 145 1.23 16.14 2.93
N SER A 146 1.59 17.17 3.69
CA SER A 146 0.65 17.93 4.52
C SER A 146 -0.36 18.71 3.66
N GLU A 147 0.09 19.32 2.56
CA GLU A 147 -0.81 20.01 1.63
C GLU A 147 -1.76 19.05 0.93
N ILE A 148 -1.29 17.87 0.53
CA ILE A 148 -2.16 16.82 -0.04
C ILE A 148 -3.24 16.40 0.96
N ARG A 149 -2.88 16.15 2.23
CA ARG A 149 -3.84 15.80 3.27
C ARG A 149 -4.88 16.92 3.48
N ALA A 150 -4.44 18.17 3.49
CA ALA A 150 -5.34 19.33 3.62
C ALA A 150 -6.32 19.42 2.43
N ARG A 151 -5.85 19.16 1.21
CA ARG A 151 -6.71 19.12 0.00
C ARG A 151 -7.75 18.01 0.07
N LEU A 152 -7.36 16.82 0.52
CA LEU A 152 -8.26 15.68 0.66
C LEU A 152 -9.27 15.88 1.80
N SER A 153 -8.93 16.62 2.86
CA SER A 153 -9.83 16.94 3.95
C SER A 153 -10.81 18.09 3.63
N GLY A 154 -10.52 18.90 2.63
CA GLY A 154 -11.33 20.08 2.26
C GLY A 154 -12.65 19.72 1.57
N THR A 155 -13.60 20.66 1.51
CA THR A 155 -14.92 20.49 0.86
C THR A 155 -14.92 20.89 -0.62
N GLY A 156 -13.76 21.09 -1.23
CA GLY A 156 -13.59 21.68 -2.56
C GLY A 156 -13.72 20.70 -3.74
N SER A 157 -13.12 21.10 -4.86
CA SER A 157 -13.18 20.45 -6.18
C SER A 157 -12.58 19.04 -6.28
N LEU A 158 -12.05 18.49 -5.18
CA LEU A 158 -11.46 17.14 -5.12
C LEU A 158 -12.37 16.12 -4.42
N LYS A 159 -13.64 16.48 -4.17
CA LYS A 159 -14.59 15.61 -3.47
C LYS A 159 -14.79 14.25 -4.18
N ASP A 160 -14.75 14.26 -5.51
CA ASP A 160 -14.97 13.08 -6.36
C ASP A 160 -13.79 12.10 -6.41
N ILE A 161 -12.61 12.53 -5.96
CA ILE A 161 -11.43 11.64 -5.92
C ILE A 161 -10.99 11.29 -4.50
N ARG A 162 -11.66 11.80 -3.47
CA ARG A 162 -11.26 11.59 -2.08
C ARG A 162 -11.25 10.11 -1.69
N ASP A 163 -12.28 9.39 -2.08
CA ASP A 163 -12.46 7.95 -1.89
C ASP A 163 -11.62 7.09 -2.86
N LYS A 164 -10.88 7.73 -3.75
CA LYS A 164 -9.98 7.10 -4.73
C LYS A 164 -8.50 7.25 -4.36
N ILE A 165 -8.19 8.00 -3.30
CA ILE A 165 -6.85 8.17 -2.75
C ILE A 165 -6.83 7.56 -1.34
N PHE A 166 -6.07 6.50 -1.15
CA PHE A 166 -6.12 5.71 0.07
C PHE A 166 -5.04 6.07 1.08
N ALA A 167 -3.81 6.32 0.59
CA ALA A 167 -2.69 6.67 1.45
C ALA A 167 -1.74 7.67 0.82
N VAL A 168 -1.07 8.44 1.68
CA VAL A 168 0.05 9.32 1.32
C VAL A 168 1.22 8.94 2.20
N LEU A 169 2.25 8.33 1.60
CA LEU A 169 3.40 7.78 2.27
C LEU A 169 4.60 8.70 2.04
N ASN A 170 5.22 9.15 3.12
CA ASN A 170 6.40 10.01 3.11
C ASN A 170 7.57 9.30 3.79
N PRO A 171 8.37 8.52 3.05
CA PRO A 171 9.50 7.80 3.59
C PRO A 171 10.60 8.77 4.08
N THR A 172 11.10 8.55 5.29
CA THR A 172 12.14 9.41 5.89
C THR A 172 13.48 9.33 5.17
N HIS A 173 13.76 8.16 4.56
CA HIS A 173 15.06 7.86 3.97
C HIS A 173 15.12 8.06 2.45
N LEU A 174 14.00 8.37 1.81
CA LEU A 174 13.94 8.63 0.36
C LEU A 174 13.64 10.11 0.09
N LYS A 175 14.69 10.90 -0.15
CA LYS A 175 14.56 12.33 -0.40
C LYS A 175 14.06 12.63 -1.81
N GLY A 176 13.18 13.64 -1.93
CA GLY A 176 12.64 14.10 -3.22
C GLY A 176 11.49 13.28 -3.76
N PHE A 177 10.97 12.32 -2.98
CA PHE A 177 9.86 11.46 -3.40
C PHE A 177 8.87 11.22 -2.27
N ILE A 178 7.60 11.10 -2.62
CA ILE A 178 6.52 10.56 -1.78
C ILE A 178 5.72 9.56 -2.61
N PHE A 179 5.05 8.64 -1.96
CA PHE A 179 4.18 7.68 -2.62
C PHE A 179 2.71 8.00 -2.33
N ILE A 180 1.87 7.78 -3.31
CA ILE A 180 0.42 7.92 -3.18
C ILE A 180 -0.22 6.62 -3.62
N GLU A 181 -1.00 6.03 -2.72
CA GLU A 181 -1.85 4.90 -3.03
C GLU A 181 -3.19 5.42 -3.56
N ALA A 182 -3.54 5.03 -4.77
CA ALA A 182 -4.75 5.47 -5.45
C ALA A 182 -5.28 4.41 -6.41
N THR A 183 -6.56 4.52 -6.78
CA THR A 183 -7.19 3.60 -7.74
C THR A 183 -6.66 3.76 -9.16
N ALA A 184 -6.20 4.96 -9.55
CA ALA A 184 -5.65 5.21 -10.88
C ALA A 184 -4.80 6.49 -10.91
N ILE A 185 -3.84 6.55 -11.86
CA ILE A 185 -2.90 7.66 -12.03
C ILE A 185 -3.59 9.02 -12.27
N HIS A 186 -4.71 9.04 -12.99
CA HIS A 186 -5.41 10.30 -13.29
C HIS A 186 -6.01 10.96 -12.02
N HIS A 187 -6.36 10.18 -11.00
CA HIS A 187 -6.77 10.73 -9.70
C HIS A 187 -5.60 11.45 -9.01
N VAL A 188 -4.40 10.87 -9.08
CA VAL A 188 -3.19 11.50 -8.55
C VAL A 188 -2.84 12.76 -9.35
N GLN A 189 -2.94 12.73 -10.68
CA GLN A 189 -2.71 13.90 -11.53
C GLN A 189 -3.71 15.04 -11.23
N LYS A 190 -4.97 14.71 -10.99
CA LYS A 190 -5.99 15.67 -10.55
C LYS A 190 -5.67 16.24 -9.17
N LEU A 191 -5.28 15.41 -8.21
CA LEU A 191 -4.89 15.79 -6.86
C LEU A 191 -3.77 16.85 -6.85
N ILE A 192 -2.76 16.66 -7.70
CA ILE A 192 -1.63 17.60 -7.81
C ILE A 192 -1.89 18.81 -8.72
N GLY A 193 -3.10 18.90 -9.30
CA GLY A 193 -3.50 20.02 -10.16
C GLY A 193 -2.87 20.01 -11.56
N ARG A 194 -2.54 18.84 -12.10
CA ARG A 194 -2.04 18.67 -13.47
C ARG A 194 -3.15 18.43 -14.49
N VAL A 195 -4.29 17.93 -14.01
CA VAL A 195 -5.48 17.65 -14.81
C VAL A 195 -6.71 18.13 -14.04
N GLY A 196 -7.68 18.65 -14.74
CA GLY A 196 -8.95 19.12 -14.17
C GLY A 196 -9.03 20.63 -14.01
N VAL A 197 -10.27 21.14 -14.01
CA VAL A 197 -10.56 22.54 -13.85
C VAL A 197 -10.73 22.87 -12.37
N GLY A 198 -10.16 23.99 -11.92
CA GLY A 198 -10.36 24.49 -10.55
C GLY A 198 -9.45 23.91 -9.47
N VAL A 199 -8.46 23.10 -9.85
CA VAL A 199 -7.44 22.61 -8.90
C VAL A 199 -6.13 23.36 -9.13
N THR A 200 -5.67 24.08 -8.10
CA THR A 200 -4.39 24.80 -8.14
C THR A 200 -3.23 23.80 -8.16
N PRO A 201 -2.19 23.98 -8.99
CA PRO A 201 -1.01 23.13 -8.97
C PRO A 201 -0.38 23.05 -7.57
N LEU A 202 0.01 21.84 -7.18
CA LEU A 202 0.66 21.57 -5.91
C LEU A 202 2.08 22.15 -5.93
N LYS A 203 2.41 22.99 -4.94
CA LYS A 203 3.76 23.57 -4.84
C LYS A 203 4.80 22.51 -4.50
N ASN A 204 6.04 22.71 -4.93
CA ASN A 204 7.16 21.80 -4.70
C ASN A 204 6.95 20.35 -5.16
N CYS A 205 5.93 20.12 -6.02
CA CYS A 205 5.66 18.85 -6.66
C CYS A 205 5.87 19.02 -8.17
N SER A 206 6.82 18.26 -8.75
CA SER A 206 7.16 18.42 -10.16
C SER A 206 6.30 17.56 -11.08
N LYS A 207 6.13 16.28 -10.75
CA LYS A 207 5.35 15.34 -11.56
C LYS A 207 5.05 14.04 -10.83
N VAL A 208 4.04 13.29 -11.31
CA VAL A 208 3.90 11.86 -11.07
C VAL A 208 4.85 11.15 -12.03
N LEU A 209 5.65 10.22 -11.54
CA LEU A 209 6.45 9.35 -12.41
C LEU A 209 5.52 8.36 -13.12
N GLY A 210 5.86 8.01 -14.35
CA GLY A 210 5.09 7.02 -15.11
C GLY A 210 5.27 5.62 -14.53
N GLY A 211 4.20 4.84 -14.57
CA GLY A 211 4.16 3.49 -14.03
C GLY A 211 3.70 3.42 -12.57
N GLU A 212 3.42 2.21 -12.16
CA GLU A 212 3.08 1.84 -10.80
C GLU A 212 4.36 1.39 -10.10
N ALA A 213 4.49 1.65 -8.81
CA ALA A 213 5.60 1.13 -8.01
C ALA A 213 5.13 -0.17 -7.34
N PRO A 214 5.83 -1.30 -7.55
CA PRO A 214 5.58 -2.50 -6.78
C PRO A 214 5.73 -2.21 -5.28
N LEU A 215 4.85 -2.78 -4.45
CA LEU A 215 4.90 -2.57 -3.01
C LEU A 215 6.24 -3.03 -2.42
N GLU A 216 6.78 -4.14 -2.94
CA GLU A 216 8.06 -4.70 -2.51
C GLU A 216 9.23 -3.72 -2.68
N ASP A 217 9.23 -2.93 -3.76
CA ASP A 217 10.24 -1.90 -4.00
C ASP A 217 10.11 -0.72 -3.04
N VAL A 218 8.90 -0.49 -2.49
CA VAL A 218 8.59 0.64 -1.61
C VAL A 218 8.79 0.31 -0.14
N LEU A 219 8.51 -0.94 0.27
CA LEU A 219 8.61 -1.43 1.65
C LEU A 219 9.94 -1.08 2.34
N PRO A 220 11.13 -1.27 1.73
CA PRO A 220 12.41 -0.96 2.36
C PRO A 220 12.57 0.52 2.76
N TYR A 221 11.82 1.41 2.13
CA TYR A 221 11.81 2.83 2.44
C TYR A 221 10.75 3.22 3.49
N LEU A 222 9.75 2.37 3.70
CA LEU A 222 8.70 2.58 4.70
C LEU A 222 9.05 1.99 6.06
N GLU A 223 9.90 0.97 6.09
CA GLU A 223 10.38 0.37 7.32
C GLU A 223 11.26 1.37 8.08
N PRO A 224 11.01 1.62 9.36
CA PRO A 224 11.89 2.43 10.18
C PRO A 224 13.23 1.70 10.31
N LYS A 225 14.29 2.26 9.68
CA LYS A 225 15.64 1.79 9.95
C LYS A 225 15.97 2.15 11.39
N ALA A 226 16.35 1.16 12.19
CA ALA A 226 16.87 1.41 13.52
C ALA A 226 18.00 2.45 13.43
N ALA A 227 18.03 3.41 14.33
CA ALA A 227 19.09 4.44 14.35
C ALA A 227 20.49 3.83 14.46
N THR A 228 20.58 2.60 14.99
CA THR A 228 21.79 1.76 15.07
C THR A 228 22.17 1.07 13.76
N SER A 229 21.29 1.12 12.73
CA SER A 229 21.54 0.40 11.46
C SER A 229 22.83 0.88 10.79
N GLY A 230 23.76 -0.06 10.57
CA GLY A 230 25.08 0.21 9.98
C GLY A 230 26.12 0.71 10.98
N ILE A 231 25.82 0.71 12.28
CA ILE A 231 26.77 0.93 13.36
C ILE A 231 27.09 -0.42 13.99
N GLU A 232 28.35 -0.84 13.90
CA GLU A 232 28.83 -2.11 14.46
C GLU A 232 29.93 -1.85 15.46
N GLU A 233 30.16 -2.81 16.37
CA GLU A 233 31.27 -2.74 17.31
C GLU A 233 32.61 -2.70 16.53
N GLY A 234 33.47 -1.77 16.92
CA GLY A 234 34.74 -1.51 16.25
C GLY A 234 34.69 -0.40 15.19
N CYS A 235 33.51 0.00 14.71
CA CYS A 235 33.39 1.13 13.78
C CYS A 235 33.96 2.42 14.39
N ILE A 236 34.56 3.27 13.54
CA ILE A 236 34.94 4.63 13.93
C ILE A 236 33.79 5.56 13.56
N VAL A 237 33.38 6.35 14.53
CA VAL A 237 32.26 7.30 14.41
C VAL A 237 32.72 8.71 14.82
N GLU A 238 32.10 9.71 14.22
CA GLU A 238 32.16 11.09 14.65
C GLU A 238 30.88 11.43 15.43
N ILE A 239 31.03 12.04 16.61
CA ILE A 239 29.88 12.47 17.43
C ILE A 239 29.35 13.77 16.85
N SER A 240 28.06 13.76 16.43
CA SER A 240 27.40 14.90 15.78
C SER A 240 26.64 15.81 16.75
N GLY A 241 26.44 15.38 18.01
CA GLY A 241 25.67 16.10 19.02
C GLY A 241 26.29 16.08 20.41
N GLY A 242 25.82 16.98 21.29
CA GLY A 242 26.22 17.04 22.68
C GLY A 242 27.58 17.71 22.93
N ALA A 243 28.13 17.50 24.14
CA ALA A 243 29.36 18.13 24.60
C ALA A 243 30.64 17.68 23.86
N PHE A 244 30.58 16.53 23.19
CA PHE A 244 31.69 15.90 22.46
C PHE A 244 31.54 15.99 20.95
N ARG A 245 30.72 16.92 20.46
CA ARG A 245 30.49 17.11 19.04
C ARG A 245 31.78 17.34 18.25
N GLY A 246 31.96 16.62 17.15
CA GLY A 246 33.12 16.70 16.27
C GLY A 246 34.28 15.78 16.68
N GLN A 247 34.16 15.08 17.81
CA GLN A 247 35.21 14.14 18.25
C GLN A 247 35.02 12.77 17.59
N ALA A 248 36.14 12.15 17.22
CA ALA A 248 36.17 10.80 16.72
C ALA A 248 36.24 9.80 17.89
N ALA A 249 35.47 8.72 17.76
CA ALA A 249 35.38 7.67 18.76
C ALA A 249 35.23 6.30 18.13
N ARG A 250 35.62 5.25 18.86
CA ARG A 250 35.38 3.85 18.44
C ARG A 250 34.16 3.31 19.14
N VAL A 251 33.29 2.64 18.38
CA VAL A 251 32.13 1.93 18.94
C VAL A 251 32.61 0.68 19.69
N THR A 252 32.25 0.60 20.96
CA THR A 252 32.57 -0.56 21.82
C THR A 252 31.36 -1.43 22.11
N ARG A 253 30.13 -0.88 21.99
CA ARG A 253 28.89 -1.63 22.17
C ARG A 253 27.72 -0.95 21.45
N VAL A 254 26.83 -1.74 20.87
CA VAL A 254 25.58 -1.28 20.26
C VAL A 254 24.40 -1.88 21.03
N ALA A 255 23.51 -1.01 21.51
CA ALA A 255 22.27 -1.39 22.20
C ALA A 255 21.07 -1.07 21.29
N GLU A 256 20.74 -2.00 20.38
CA GLU A 256 19.71 -1.82 19.35
C GLU A 256 18.35 -1.46 19.93
N THR A 257 17.91 -2.15 21.00
CA THR A 257 16.60 -1.94 21.64
C THR A 257 16.44 -0.57 22.29
N LYS A 258 17.56 0.10 22.63
CA LYS A 258 17.57 1.44 23.23
C LYS A 258 17.98 2.52 22.24
N GLU A 259 18.37 2.14 21.03
CA GLU A 259 18.95 3.04 20.02
C GLU A 259 20.16 3.83 20.57
N GLU A 260 20.97 3.18 21.40
CA GLU A 260 22.16 3.76 22.03
C GLU A 260 23.43 3.03 21.58
N VAL A 261 24.52 3.79 21.48
CA VAL A 261 25.87 3.27 21.20
C VAL A 261 26.81 3.72 22.30
N THR A 262 27.62 2.80 22.79
CA THR A 262 28.74 3.11 23.68
C THR A 262 29.98 3.28 22.81
N VAL A 263 30.64 4.43 22.98
CA VAL A 263 31.83 4.80 22.20
C VAL A 263 32.98 5.16 23.13
N GLU A 264 34.20 4.92 22.68
CA GLU A 264 35.43 5.28 23.35
C GLU A 264 36.15 6.38 22.55
N LEU A 265 36.41 7.53 23.21
CA LEU A 265 37.04 8.69 22.57
C LEU A 265 38.52 8.45 22.34
N PHE A 266 39.04 8.80 21.14
CA PHE A 266 40.46 8.65 20.80
C PHE A 266 41.37 9.68 21.52
N GLU A 267 40.87 10.88 21.77
CA GLU A 267 41.65 11.99 22.32
C GLU A 267 41.66 12.06 23.85
N ALA A 268 41.04 11.09 24.53
CA ALA A 268 41.02 11.08 26.00
C ALA A 268 42.32 10.47 26.57
N ALA A 269 42.98 11.14 27.50
CA ALA A 269 44.17 10.63 28.18
C ALA A 269 43.90 9.34 28.98
N VAL A 270 42.66 9.05 29.31
CA VAL A 270 42.16 7.82 29.92
C VAL A 270 40.98 7.34 29.07
N PRO A 271 40.87 6.03 28.77
CA PRO A 271 39.72 5.53 28.05
C PRO A 271 38.40 5.88 28.78
N VAL A 272 37.61 6.74 28.18
CA VAL A 272 36.29 7.11 28.69
C VAL A 272 35.22 6.52 27.79
N ALA A 273 34.49 5.55 28.33
CA ALA A 273 33.32 5.02 27.65
C ALA A 273 32.15 6.00 27.81
N LEU A 274 31.60 6.43 26.68
CA LEU A 274 30.48 7.36 26.59
C LEU A 274 29.31 6.69 25.90
N THR A 275 28.14 6.70 26.52
CA THR A 275 26.91 6.23 25.86
C THR A 275 26.21 7.43 25.24
N VAL A 276 25.97 7.34 23.91
CA VAL A 276 25.29 8.37 23.11
C VAL A 276 24.17 7.73 22.32
N ARG A 277 23.19 8.52 21.94
CA ARG A 277 22.13 8.03 21.04
C ARG A 277 22.71 7.76 19.67
N ALA A 278 22.22 6.71 19.01
CA ALA A 278 22.72 6.31 17.70
C ALA A 278 22.49 7.39 16.61
N ASP A 279 21.45 8.24 16.76
CA ASP A 279 21.18 9.38 15.87
C ASP A 279 22.20 10.55 16.04
N GLN A 280 23.00 10.51 17.10
CA GLN A 280 24.03 11.51 17.40
C GLN A 280 25.44 11.07 16.98
N VAL A 281 25.59 9.97 16.29
CA VAL A 281 26.87 9.50 15.74
C VAL A 281 26.78 9.29 14.22
N ARG A 282 27.91 9.52 13.57
CA ARG A 282 28.06 9.29 12.12
C ARG A 282 29.24 8.36 11.89
N VAL A 283 29.00 7.22 11.24
CA VAL A 283 30.07 6.28 10.89
C VAL A 283 31.00 6.95 9.87
N THR A 284 32.29 7.03 10.20
CA THR A 284 33.34 7.54 9.34
C THR A 284 34.19 6.41 8.74
N GLN A 285 34.33 5.30 9.47
CA GLN A 285 35.04 4.13 8.98
C GLN A 285 34.37 2.85 9.52
N ARG A 286 34.12 1.90 8.65
CA ARG A 286 33.58 0.58 9.00
C ARG A 286 34.72 -0.40 9.30
N VAL A 287 34.42 -1.43 10.08
CA VAL A 287 35.30 -2.59 10.24
C VAL A 287 35.20 -3.41 8.94
N GLU A 288 36.32 -3.73 8.33
CA GLU A 288 36.40 -4.68 7.20
C GLU A 288 36.31 -6.10 7.71
#